data_59278fd4efb7f63da8557e6894bef8b6
#
_entry.id   59278fd4efb7f63da8557e6894bef8b6
#
_cell.length_a   1.000
_cell.length_b   1.000
_cell.length_c   1.000
_cell.angle_alpha   90.00
_cell.angle_beta   90.00
_cell.angle_gamma   90.00
#
_symmetry.space_group_name_H-M   'P 1'
#
loop_
_entity.id
_entity.type
_entity.pdbx_description
1 polymer ?
#
loop_
_entity_poly.entity_id
_entity_poly.type
_entity_poly.pdbx_seq_one_letter_code
_entity_poly.pdbx_strand_id
1 'polypeptide(L)'
;MRRRGFTPESIKTFVELVGVTKSQGSVEYPMLEYCIREDLKLKVRRMMAVLNPVKVIIDNYLVGQVEYMEVPNNQENPELGTRKVPFTKELYIERDDFMIDPPKKYFRMFPGNEVRLMNAYFVTCTDYKTDESGEVTEIHCTYDPETDRKSVV
;
A
#
# COMPACT_ATOMS: atom_id res chain seq x y z
N MET A 1 16.83 15.37 -10.65
CA MET A 1 16.50 13.99 -11.05
C MET A 1 17.28 12.95 -10.25
N ARG A 2 18.61 12.89 -10.30
CA ARG A 2 19.43 11.86 -9.63
C ARG A 2 19.08 11.63 -8.15
N ARG A 3 18.91 12.68 -7.34
CA ARG A 3 18.53 12.59 -5.91
C ARG A 3 17.13 12.04 -5.67
N ARG A 4 16.25 12.04 -6.68
CA ARG A 4 14.88 11.51 -6.64
C ARG A 4 14.80 10.10 -7.21
N GLY A 5 15.94 9.44 -7.49
CA GLY A 5 15.99 8.06 -7.91
C GLY A 5 15.77 7.83 -9.42
N PHE A 6 15.75 8.86 -10.24
CA PHE A 6 15.69 8.69 -11.70
C PHE A 6 16.94 8.01 -12.22
N THR A 7 16.77 6.89 -12.89
CA THR A 7 17.84 6.11 -13.50
C THR A 7 18.26 6.70 -14.86
N PRO A 8 19.49 6.48 -15.31
CA PRO A 8 19.91 6.86 -16.66
C PRO A 8 19.02 6.25 -17.75
N GLU A 9 18.60 4.98 -17.55
CA GLU A 9 17.74 4.24 -18.46
C GLU A 9 16.38 4.89 -18.60
N SER A 10 15.74 5.26 -17.48
CA SER A 10 14.43 5.94 -17.51
C SER A 10 14.49 7.31 -18.21
N ILE A 11 15.60 8.04 -18.04
CA ILE A 11 15.81 9.32 -18.72
C ILE A 11 16.01 9.11 -20.22
N LYS A 12 16.77 8.08 -20.62
CA LYS A 12 16.95 7.70 -22.03
C LYS A 12 15.61 7.37 -22.68
N THR A 13 14.83 6.47 -22.05
CA THR A 13 13.50 6.09 -22.54
C THR A 13 12.59 7.30 -22.67
N PHE A 14 12.63 8.22 -21.70
CA PHE A 14 11.88 9.47 -21.78
C PHE A 14 12.26 10.32 -22.98
N VAL A 15 13.57 10.53 -23.21
CA VAL A 15 14.06 11.31 -24.36
C VAL A 15 13.69 10.65 -25.69
N GLU A 16 13.75 9.32 -25.78
CA GLU A 16 13.34 8.55 -26.95
C GLU A 16 11.84 8.69 -27.24
N LEU A 17 11.01 8.64 -26.20
CA LEU A 17 9.55 8.81 -26.35
C LEU A 17 9.16 10.21 -26.77
N VAL A 18 9.82 11.24 -26.22
CA VAL A 18 9.59 12.64 -26.60
C VAL A 18 10.06 12.91 -28.03
N GLY A 19 11.11 12.24 -28.43
CA GLY A 19 11.77 12.46 -29.73
C GLY A 19 12.52 13.81 -29.81
N VAL A 20 13.23 14.00 -30.90
CA VAL A 20 13.94 15.26 -31.22
C VAL A 20 13.15 16.03 -32.26
N THR A 21 12.60 17.18 -31.89
CA THR A 21 11.90 18.05 -32.81
C THR A 21 12.55 19.43 -32.88
N LYS A 22 12.42 20.12 -34.03
CA LYS A 22 12.88 21.51 -34.18
C LYS A 22 11.88 22.53 -33.62
N SER A 23 10.67 22.11 -33.32
CA SER A 23 9.61 22.94 -32.73
C SER A 23 9.70 22.95 -31.22
N GLN A 24 9.36 24.07 -30.59
CA GLN A 24 9.17 24.12 -29.14
C GLN A 24 7.95 23.29 -28.78
N GLY A 25 8.15 22.24 -28.00
CA GLY A 25 7.10 21.41 -27.44
C GLY A 25 7.19 21.39 -25.91
N SER A 26 6.07 21.30 -25.22
CA SER A 26 6.01 21.00 -23.80
C SER A 26 5.69 19.53 -23.62
N VAL A 27 6.35 18.88 -22.67
CA VAL A 27 6.10 17.50 -22.30
C VAL A 27 5.63 17.47 -20.85
N GLU A 28 4.55 16.74 -20.61
CA GLU A 28 3.98 16.64 -19.27
C GLU A 28 4.86 15.82 -18.33
N TYR A 29 5.00 16.30 -17.10
CA TYR A 29 5.79 15.63 -16.07
C TYR A 29 5.37 14.17 -15.80
N PRO A 30 4.06 13.80 -15.82
CA PRO A 30 3.63 12.41 -15.70
C PRO A 30 4.26 11.43 -16.68
N MET A 31 4.66 11.88 -17.88
CA MET A 31 5.36 11.03 -18.86
C MET A 31 6.76 10.63 -18.36
N LEU A 32 7.48 11.55 -17.72
CA LEU A 32 8.76 11.25 -17.09
C LEU A 32 8.59 10.30 -15.90
N GLU A 33 7.55 10.50 -15.10
CA GLU A 33 7.21 9.60 -13.99
C GLU A 33 6.81 8.20 -14.47
N TYR A 34 6.14 8.10 -15.60
CA TYR A 34 5.86 6.82 -16.25
C TYR A 34 7.16 6.08 -16.61
N CYS A 35 8.11 6.74 -17.23
CA CYS A 35 9.38 6.13 -17.62
C CYS A 35 10.17 5.58 -16.42
N ILE A 36 10.24 6.33 -15.31
CA ILE A 36 10.91 5.83 -14.11
C ILE A 36 10.14 4.67 -13.46
N ARG A 37 8.82 4.71 -13.46
CA ARG A 37 7.98 3.65 -12.91
C ARG A 37 8.17 2.34 -13.69
N GLU A 38 8.16 2.40 -15.01
CA GLU A 38 8.37 1.22 -15.86
C GLU A 38 9.79 0.65 -15.71
N ASP A 39 10.81 1.50 -15.63
CA ASP A 39 12.19 1.05 -15.43
C ASP A 39 12.39 0.37 -14.07
N LEU A 40 11.81 0.91 -13.00
CA LEU A 40 11.94 0.36 -11.65
C LEU A 40 11.01 -0.84 -11.38
N LYS A 41 9.98 -1.01 -12.17
CA LYS A 41 8.90 -1.99 -11.97
C LYS A 41 9.40 -3.41 -11.70
N LEU A 42 10.41 -3.84 -12.42
CA LEU A 42 11.00 -5.18 -12.31
C LEU A 42 12.34 -5.22 -11.55
N LYS A 43 12.95 -4.07 -11.29
CA LYS A 43 14.32 -3.99 -10.78
C LYS A 43 14.41 -3.82 -9.27
N VAL A 44 13.36 -3.28 -8.64
CA VAL A 44 13.46 -2.86 -7.23
C VAL A 44 12.44 -3.56 -6.34
N ARG A 45 12.79 -3.63 -5.06
CA ARG A 45 11.87 -4.09 -4.03
C ARG A 45 10.77 -3.04 -3.82
N ARG A 46 9.53 -3.51 -3.71
CA ARG A 46 8.38 -2.66 -3.39
C ARG A 46 8.13 -2.68 -1.88
N MET A 47 8.21 -1.51 -1.28
CA MET A 47 7.97 -1.32 0.15
C MET A 47 6.69 -0.51 0.34
N MET A 48 5.91 -0.87 1.36
CA MET A 48 4.81 -0.03 1.82
C MET A 48 5.35 0.98 2.83
N ALA A 49 4.95 2.23 2.70
CA ALA A 49 5.21 3.28 3.66
C ALA A 49 3.86 3.89 4.11
N VAL A 50 3.67 4.00 5.42
CA VAL A 50 2.51 4.66 6.02
C VAL A 50 2.98 6.02 6.50
N LEU A 51 2.48 7.09 5.90
CA LEU A 51 2.92 8.46 6.15
C LEU A 51 2.06 9.16 7.20
N ASN A 52 0.75 8.90 7.17
CA ASN A 52 -0.22 9.45 8.12
C ASN A 52 -0.96 8.29 8.82
N PRO A 53 -0.32 7.66 9.83
CA PRO A 53 -0.81 6.42 10.40
C PRO A 53 -2.06 6.59 11.27
N VAL A 54 -2.98 5.62 11.15
CA VAL A 54 -4.03 5.37 12.13
C VAL A 54 -3.83 3.97 12.70
N LYS A 55 -3.99 3.85 14.02
CA LYS A 55 -3.83 2.60 14.74
C LYS A 55 -5.04 1.68 14.48
N VAL A 56 -4.77 0.43 14.16
CA VAL A 56 -5.76 -0.64 14.03
C VAL A 56 -5.50 -1.69 15.11
N ILE A 57 -6.52 -2.04 15.87
CA ILE A 57 -6.48 -3.08 16.90
C ILE A 57 -7.31 -4.26 16.43
N ILE A 58 -6.69 -5.44 16.40
CA ILE A 58 -7.38 -6.69 16.09
C ILE A 58 -7.84 -7.31 17.41
N ASP A 59 -9.13 -7.14 17.74
CA ASP A 59 -9.67 -7.44 19.06
C ASP A 59 -9.59 -8.94 19.41
N ASN A 60 -9.84 -9.82 18.45
CA ASN A 60 -9.77 -11.27 18.63
C ASN A 60 -8.36 -11.86 18.37
N TYR A 61 -7.31 -11.04 18.24
CA TYR A 61 -5.93 -11.51 18.15
C TYR A 61 -5.27 -11.51 19.53
N LEU A 62 -4.50 -12.59 19.85
CA LEU A 62 -3.91 -12.74 21.17
C LEU A 62 -2.82 -11.70 21.44
N VAL A 63 -2.84 -11.14 22.64
CA VAL A 63 -1.81 -10.19 23.09
C VAL A 63 -0.44 -10.90 23.15
N GLY A 64 0.58 -10.30 22.55
CA GLY A 64 1.93 -10.83 22.52
C GLY A 64 2.18 -11.89 21.44
N GLN A 65 1.15 -12.33 20.71
CA GLN A 65 1.32 -13.19 19.56
C GLN A 65 1.90 -12.38 18.38
N VAL A 66 2.91 -12.93 17.73
CA VAL A 66 3.52 -12.37 16.51
C VAL A 66 3.59 -13.48 15.47
N GLU A 67 2.94 -13.28 14.35
CA GLU A 67 3.08 -14.13 13.18
C GLU A 67 3.90 -13.41 12.10
N TYR A 68 4.67 -14.18 11.35
CA TYR A 68 5.45 -13.61 10.24
C TYR A 68 4.83 -14.01 8.91
N MET A 69 4.28 -13.01 8.24
CA MET A 69 3.74 -13.15 6.89
C MET A 69 4.86 -13.10 5.87
N GLU A 70 4.88 -14.05 4.95
CA GLU A 70 5.84 -14.05 3.85
C GLU A 70 5.29 -13.18 2.70
N VAL A 71 5.98 -12.07 2.44
CA VAL A 71 5.55 -11.07 1.46
C VAL A 71 6.57 -10.99 0.32
N PRO A 72 6.16 -11.11 -0.94
CA PRO A 72 7.08 -10.95 -2.07
C PRO A 72 7.67 -9.53 -2.08
N ASN A 73 8.97 -9.44 -2.30
CA ASN A 73 9.64 -8.15 -2.44
C ASN A 73 9.20 -7.40 -3.70
N ASN A 74 8.79 -8.15 -4.71
CA ASN A 74 8.20 -7.62 -5.93
C ASN A 74 7.25 -8.68 -6.50
N GLN A 75 5.99 -8.32 -6.75
CA GLN A 75 5.00 -9.27 -7.27
C GLN A 75 5.25 -9.66 -8.73
N GLU A 76 5.93 -8.80 -9.49
CA GLU A 76 6.19 -9.02 -10.92
C GLU A 76 7.57 -9.64 -11.18
N ASN A 77 8.47 -9.63 -10.19
CA ASN A 77 9.79 -10.24 -10.28
C ASN A 77 10.08 -11.13 -9.05
N PRO A 78 9.78 -12.43 -9.14
CA PRO A 78 10.02 -13.40 -8.07
C PRO A 78 11.50 -13.58 -7.71
N GLU A 79 12.43 -13.25 -8.61
CA GLU A 79 13.87 -13.36 -8.35
C GLU A 79 14.35 -12.43 -7.22
N LEU A 80 13.59 -11.37 -6.92
CA LEU A 80 13.87 -10.49 -5.80
C LEU A 80 13.53 -11.12 -4.44
N GLY A 81 12.97 -12.33 -4.43
CA GLY A 81 12.66 -13.10 -3.23
C GLY A 81 11.54 -12.52 -2.39
N THR A 82 11.46 -12.97 -1.16
CA THR A 82 10.44 -12.60 -0.19
C THR A 82 11.05 -11.96 1.05
N ARG A 83 10.22 -11.35 1.88
CA ARG A 83 10.56 -10.87 3.22
C ARG A 83 9.50 -11.29 4.22
N LYS A 84 9.90 -11.41 5.47
CA LYS A 84 9.00 -11.67 6.59
C LYS A 84 8.53 -10.35 7.19
N VAL A 85 7.21 -10.15 7.25
CA VAL A 85 6.57 -8.98 7.83
C VAL A 85 5.79 -9.44 9.07
N PRO A 86 6.02 -8.84 10.25
CA PRO A 86 5.31 -9.21 11.46
C PRO A 86 3.85 -8.79 11.38
N PHE A 87 2.95 -9.68 11.78
CA PHE A 87 1.54 -9.42 12.02
C PHE A 87 1.28 -9.55 13.52
N THR A 88 0.70 -8.53 14.10
CA THR A 88 0.46 -8.43 15.55
C THR A 88 -0.95 -7.94 15.82
N LYS A 89 -1.35 -7.89 17.09
CA LYS A 89 -2.63 -7.32 17.52
C LYS A 89 -2.77 -5.84 17.14
N GLU A 90 -1.67 -5.09 17.18
CA GLU A 90 -1.64 -3.66 16.81
C GLU A 90 -0.97 -3.50 15.46
N LEU A 91 -1.65 -2.83 14.55
CA LEU A 91 -1.22 -2.53 13.19
C LEU A 91 -1.42 -1.04 12.91
N TYR A 92 -0.87 -0.57 11.80
CA TYR A 92 -1.06 0.79 11.32
C TYR A 92 -1.42 0.79 9.85
N ILE A 93 -2.42 1.59 9.50
CA ILE A 93 -2.83 1.84 8.12
C ILE A 93 -2.72 3.32 7.79
N GLU A 94 -2.73 3.67 6.52
CA GLU A 94 -2.83 5.06 6.09
C GLU A 94 -4.21 5.62 6.45
N ARG A 95 -4.28 6.85 6.95
CA ARG A 95 -5.53 7.50 7.35
C ARG A 95 -6.55 7.53 6.21
N ASP A 96 -6.11 7.75 4.99
CA ASP A 96 -6.97 7.79 3.80
C ASP A 96 -7.57 6.42 3.43
N ASP A 97 -7.09 5.33 4.07
CA ASP A 97 -7.63 3.98 3.88
C ASP A 97 -8.83 3.68 4.79
N PHE A 98 -9.21 4.63 5.65
CA PHE A 98 -10.39 4.54 6.52
C PHE A 98 -11.32 5.74 6.35
N MET A 99 -12.63 5.50 6.31
CA MET A 99 -13.67 6.53 6.25
C MET A 99 -14.88 6.12 7.07
N ILE A 100 -15.44 7.04 7.86
CA ILE A 100 -16.62 6.75 8.71
C ILE A 100 -17.88 6.62 7.85
N ASP A 101 -18.09 7.57 6.94
CA ASP A 101 -19.27 7.61 6.05
C ASP A 101 -18.78 7.67 4.57
N PRO A 102 -18.52 6.51 3.97
CA PRO A 102 -17.92 6.45 2.65
C PRO A 102 -18.93 6.68 1.51
N PRO A 103 -18.50 7.23 0.39
CA PRO A 103 -19.30 7.29 -0.83
C PRO A 103 -19.51 5.89 -1.43
N LYS A 104 -20.55 5.73 -2.29
CA LYS A 104 -20.99 4.44 -2.86
C LYS A 104 -19.92 3.59 -3.57
N LYS A 105 -18.77 4.15 -3.93
CA LYS A 105 -17.68 3.44 -4.63
C LYS A 105 -16.38 3.41 -3.81
N TYR A 106 -16.47 3.46 -2.50
CA TYR A 106 -15.32 3.34 -1.62
C TYR A 106 -15.10 1.86 -1.27
N PHE A 107 -13.95 1.31 -1.63
CA PHE A 107 -13.62 -0.11 -1.48
C PHE A 107 -12.56 -0.37 -0.38
N ARG A 108 -12.32 0.64 0.48
CA ARG A 108 -11.39 0.53 1.59
C ARG A 108 -12.14 0.30 2.90
N MET A 109 -11.48 0.47 4.04
CA MET A 109 -12.04 0.17 5.36
C MET A 109 -13.05 1.23 5.82
N PHE A 110 -14.19 0.77 6.32
CA PHE A 110 -15.20 1.58 7.00
C PHE A 110 -15.97 0.71 8.00
N PRO A 111 -16.74 1.29 8.94
CA PRO A 111 -17.47 0.53 9.94
C PRO A 111 -18.42 -0.52 9.33
N GLY A 112 -18.27 -1.77 9.78
CA GLY A 112 -19.06 -2.92 9.30
C GLY A 112 -18.55 -3.54 7.99
N ASN A 113 -17.50 -2.99 7.37
CA ASN A 113 -16.94 -3.55 6.14
C ASN A 113 -15.78 -4.50 6.41
N GLU A 114 -15.72 -5.54 5.58
CA GLU A 114 -14.60 -6.46 5.55
C GLU A 114 -13.62 -6.04 4.46
N VAL A 115 -12.34 -6.01 4.80
CA VAL A 115 -11.25 -5.73 3.86
C VAL A 115 -10.12 -6.74 4.04
N ARG A 116 -9.38 -6.99 2.97
CA ARG A 116 -8.21 -7.84 3.03
C ARG A 116 -6.96 -6.99 3.27
N LEU A 117 -6.26 -7.27 4.35
CA LEU A 117 -4.92 -6.73 4.55
C LEU A 117 -3.93 -7.44 3.61
N MET A 118 -3.07 -6.68 2.95
CA MET A 118 -2.15 -7.18 1.93
C MET A 118 -1.29 -8.34 2.46
N ASN A 119 -1.38 -9.50 1.80
CA ASN A 119 -0.69 -10.74 2.18
C ASN A 119 -0.96 -11.23 3.60
N ALA A 120 -2.07 -10.82 4.20
CA ALA A 120 -2.49 -11.20 5.53
C ALA A 120 -3.96 -11.63 5.55
N TYR A 121 -4.64 -11.42 6.64
CA TYR A 121 -6.02 -11.84 6.87
C TYR A 121 -7.06 -10.87 6.31
N PHE A 122 -8.29 -11.36 6.15
CA PHE A 122 -9.46 -10.51 6.12
C PHE A 122 -9.75 -9.98 7.51
N VAL A 123 -10.09 -8.71 7.58
CA VAL A 123 -10.47 -8.03 8.82
C VAL A 123 -11.75 -7.25 8.60
N THR A 124 -12.65 -7.35 9.59
CA THR A 124 -13.91 -6.59 9.59
C THR A 124 -13.81 -5.48 10.62
N CYS A 125 -14.03 -4.25 10.21
CA CYS A 125 -14.08 -3.12 11.12
C CYS A 125 -15.35 -3.19 11.97
N THR A 126 -15.20 -3.29 13.28
CA THR A 126 -16.33 -3.41 14.24
C THR A 126 -16.64 -2.09 14.93
N ASP A 127 -15.61 -1.28 15.21
CA ASP A 127 -15.75 -0.01 15.93
C ASP A 127 -14.56 0.93 15.64
N TYR A 128 -14.66 2.17 16.08
CA TYR A 128 -13.59 3.15 15.99
C TYR A 128 -13.68 4.18 17.12
N LYS A 129 -12.56 4.82 17.44
CA LYS A 129 -12.51 5.93 18.41
C LYS A 129 -12.06 7.20 17.73
N THR A 130 -12.64 8.31 18.16
CA THR A 130 -12.26 9.65 17.71
C THR A 130 -11.74 10.47 18.90
N ASP A 131 -10.95 11.46 18.60
CA ASP A 131 -10.56 12.51 19.55
C ASP A 131 -11.64 13.60 19.70
N GLU A 132 -11.33 14.63 20.47
CA GLU A 132 -12.23 15.78 20.69
C GLU A 132 -12.49 16.60 19.42
N SER A 133 -11.61 16.51 18.43
CA SER A 133 -11.76 17.17 17.13
C SER A 133 -12.61 16.36 16.12
N GLY A 134 -12.93 15.12 16.46
CA GLY A 134 -13.64 14.18 15.60
C GLY A 134 -12.71 13.39 14.66
N GLU A 135 -11.38 13.53 14.82
CA GLU A 135 -10.43 12.72 14.07
C GLU A 135 -10.31 11.31 14.62
N VAL A 136 -10.27 10.31 13.71
CA VAL A 136 -10.12 8.90 14.08
C VAL A 136 -8.71 8.65 14.62
N THR A 137 -8.64 8.14 15.84
CA THR A 137 -7.39 7.81 16.54
C THR A 137 -7.11 6.32 16.57
N GLU A 138 -8.16 5.50 16.61
CA GLU A 138 -8.06 4.06 16.77
C GLU A 138 -9.22 3.36 16.05
N ILE A 139 -8.94 2.26 15.37
CA ILE A 139 -9.92 1.44 14.65
C ILE A 139 -9.88 0.05 15.26
N HIS A 140 -11.05 -0.50 15.58
CA HIS A 140 -11.20 -1.84 16.11
C HIS A 140 -11.68 -2.79 15.02
N CYS A 141 -11.00 -3.92 14.88
CA CYS A 141 -11.33 -4.93 13.87
C CYS A 141 -11.30 -6.34 14.47
N THR A 142 -12.02 -7.24 13.85
CA THR A 142 -11.88 -8.68 14.06
C THR A 142 -11.28 -9.30 12.80
N TYR A 143 -10.39 -10.29 12.96
CA TYR A 143 -9.82 -11.03 11.83
C TYR A 143 -10.49 -12.40 11.69
N ASP A 144 -10.52 -12.92 10.47
CA ASP A 144 -10.95 -14.27 10.16
C ASP A 144 -9.72 -15.20 10.12
N PRO A 145 -9.58 -16.14 11.10
CA PRO A 145 -8.46 -17.08 11.13
C PRO A 145 -8.53 -18.15 10.03
N GLU A 146 -9.72 -18.43 9.48
CA GLU A 146 -9.94 -19.41 8.41
C GLU A 146 -9.63 -18.85 7.01
N THR A 147 -9.25 -17.58 6.93
CA THR A 147 -8.92 -16.93 5.65
C THR A 147 -7.81 -17.68 4.92
N ASP A 148 -8.09 -18.11 3.69
CA ASP A 148 -7.05 -18.63 2.80
C ASP A 148 -6.09 -17.50 2.38
N ARG A 149 -4.91 -17.49 2.98
CA ARG A 149 -3.85 -16.51 2.73
C ARG A 149 -3.31 -16.56 1.30
N LYS A 150 -3.64 -17.61 0.54
CA LYS A 150 -3.11 -17.86 -0.81
C LYS A 150 -3.99 -17.32 -1.92
N SER A 151 -5.27 -17.07 -1.64
CA SER A 151 -6.15 -16.53 -2.68
C SER A 151 -5.83 -15.05 -2.94
N VAL A 152 -5.15 -14.80 -4.03
CA VAL A 152 -5.02 -13.46 -4.61
C VAL A 152 -6.27 -13.22 -5.44
N VAL A 153 -7.11 -12.33 -4.99
CA VAL A 153 -8.16 -11.75 -5.86
C VAL A 153 -7.68 -10.38 -6.29
#